data_edfe979d0d3224e754dc28cb66d77ec2
#
_entry.id   edfe979d0d3224e754dc28cb66d77ec2
#
_cell.length_a   1.000
_cell.length_b   1.000
_cell.length_c   1.000
_cell.angle_alpha   90.00
_cell.angle_beta   90.00
_cell.angle_gamma   90.00
#
_symmetry.space_group_name_H-M   'P 1'
#
loop_
_entity.id
_entity.type
_entity.pdbx_description
1 polymer ?
#
loop_
_entity_poly.entity_id
_entity_poly.type
_entity_poly.pdbx_seq_one_letter_code
_entity_poly.pdbx_strand_id
1 'polypeptide(L)'
;MVGTVDTQSKERGWFFGRFMDEPLLQSDLVEVAWQKVPERRPSPDQSHMHRHTVEVNVVLNGSITLKINDVEHSLSKGDFFVIWPESVVSDITTDPDTEVLVVRAPSVANDKIPV
;
A
#
# COMPACT_ATOMS: atom_id res chain seq x y z
N MET A 1 19.85 3.99 12.35
CA MET A 1 18.67 3.94 13.24
C MET A 1 18.05 2.56 13.21
N VAL A 2 17.55 2.09 14.33
CA VAL A 2 16.85 0.81 14.45
C VAL A 2 15.56 1.02 15.24
N GLY A 3 14.49 0.39 14.82
CA GLY A 3 13.20 0.47 15.52
C GLY A 3 12.29 -0.68 15.16
N THR A 4 11.07 -0.63 15.63
CA THR A 4 10.01 -1.57 15.24
C THR A 4 8.90 -0.82 14.54
N VAL A 5 8.25 -1.46 13.58
CA VAL A 5 7.14 -0.85 12.86
C VAL A 5 6.01 -0.51 13.83
N ASP A 6 5.68 -1.41 14.75
CA ASP A 6 4.59 -1.20 15.70
C ASP A 6 4.78 0.03 16.59
N THR A 7 6.01 0.35 16.98
CA THR A 7 6.30 1.50 17.86
C THR A 7 6.56 2.80 17.10
N GLN A 8 7.04 2.73 15.87
CA GLN A 8 7.45 3.91 15.09
C GLN A 8 6.41 4.34 14.06
N SER A 9 5.54 3.44 13.63
CA SER A 9 4.61 3.74 12.55
C SER A 9 3.52 4.73 12.98
N LYS A 10 3.08 5.50 12.00
CA LYS A 10 1.82 6.23 12.02
C LYS A 10 0.68 5.30 11.63
N GLU A 11 -0.50 5.84 11.37
CA GLU A 11 -1.65 5.05 10.97
C GLU A 11 -1.36 4.14 9.78
N ARG A 12 -2.00 2.99 9.73
CA ARG A 12 -1.89 2.01 8.64
C ARG A 12 -0.46 1.52 8.37
N GLY A 13 0.40 1.55 9.39
CA GLY A 13 1.73 0.96 9.31
C GLY A 13 2.79 1.77 8.56
N TRP A 14 2.50 3.01 8.17
CA TRP A 14 3.48 3.89 7.52
C TRP A 14 4.59 4.28 8.49
N PHE A 15 5.84 3.91 8.20
CA PHE A 15 6.96 4.16 9.11
C PHE A 15 8.16 4.86 8.46
N PHE A 16 8.12 5.13 7.16
CA PHE A 16 9.17 5.85 6.44
C PHE A 16 8.54 6.68 5.33
N GLY A 17 8.98 7.93 5.19
CA GLY A 17 8.47 8.84 4.17
C GLY A 17 8.45 10.29 4.64
N ARG A 18 7.98 11.19 3.77
CA ARG A 18 7.94 12.64 4.05
C ARG A 18 7.09 13.02 5.27
N PHE A 19 6.10 12.18 5.62
CA PHE A 19 5.11 12.45 6.68
C PHE A 19 5.59 12.11 8.10
N MET A 20 6.78 11.50 8.24
CA MET A 20 7.30 11.11 9.54
C MET A 20 7.82 12.33 10.31
N ASP A 21 7.66 12.28 11.65
CA ASP A 21 8.17 13.34 12.54
C ASP A 21 9.65 13.15 12.86
N GLU A 22 10.11 11.89 12.97
CA GLU A 22 11.52 11.58 13.22
C GLU A 22 12.34 11.88 11.96
N PRO A 23 13.33 12.82 12.01
CA PRO A 23 14.10 13.20 10.83
C PRO A 23 14.80 12.04 10.13
N LEU A 24 15.23 11.01 10.86
CA LEU A 24 15.91 9.85 10.28
C LEU A 24 14.96 8.89 9.55
N LEU A 25 13.66 9.11 9.66
CA LEU A 25 12.63 8.35 8.95
C LEU A 25 11.97 9.18 7.84
N GLN A 26 12.44 10.41 7.61
CA GLN A 26 11.89 11.28 6.57
C GLN A 26 12.57 11.07 5.23
N SER A 27 11.79 10.99 4.16
CA SER A 27 12.31 10.94 2.80
C SER A 27 11.25 11.42 1.81
N ASP A 28 11.69 12.17 0.80
CA ASP A 28 10.86 12.51 -0.36
C ASP A 28 11.00 11.48 -1.48
N LEU A 29 11.95 10.57 -1.37
CA LEU A 29 12.25 9.59 -2.43
C LEU A 29 11.34 8.39 -2.39
N VAL A 30 10.99 7.93 -1.19
CA VAL A 30 10.23 6.70 -1.01
C VAL A 30 9.42 6.75 0.28
N GLU A 31 8.29 6.08 0.29
CA GLU A 31 7.53 5.84 1.52
C GLU A 31 7.28 4.35 1.68
N VAL A 32 7.31 3.86 2.92
CA VAL A 32 7.23 2.43 3.24
C VAL A 32 6.23 2.20 4.37
N ALA A 33 5.40 1.19 4.17
CA ALA A 33 4.47 0.72 5.20
C ALA A 33 4.50 -0.80 5.33
N TRP A 34 4.32 -1.27 6.54
CA TRP A 34 3.96 -2.66 6.80
C TRP A 34 2.52 -2.66 7.29
N GLN A 35 1.60 -3.00 6.42
CA GLN A 35 0.16 -2.91 6.70
C GLN A 35 -0.40 -4.25 7.17
N LYS A 36 -1.09 -4.20 8.30
CA LYS A 36 -2.01 -5.26 8.72
C LYS A 36 -3.37 -4.88 8.16
N VAL A 37 -3.79 -5.57 7.13
CA VAL A 37 -4.99 -5.21 6.38
C VAL A 37 -6.19 -5.94 6.95
N PRO A 38 -7.28 -5.23 7.31
CA PRO A 38 -8.49 -5.88 7.78
C PRO A 38 -9.16 -6.66 6.66
N GLU A 39 -10.07 -7.56 7.03
CA GLU A 39 -10.93 -8.21 6.06
C GLU A 39 -11.70 -7.17 5.27
N ARG A 40 -11.70 -7.30 3.94
CA ARG A 40 -12.41 -6.40 3.03
C ARG A 40 -13.21 -7.17 1.99
N ARG A 41 -14.29 -6.54 1.54
CA ARG A 41 -15.08 -6.96 0.39
C ARG A 41 -15.17 -5.82 -0.61
N PRO A 42 -15.39 -6.09 -1.90
CA PRO A 42 -15.47 -5.05 -2.92
C PRO A 42 -16.50 -3.98 -2.57
N SER A 43 -16.11 -2.73 -2.80
CA SER A 43 -16.94 -1.56 -2.58
C SER A 43 -16.61 -0.50 -3.64
N PRO A 44 -17.59 0.28 -4.12
CA PRO A 44 -17.32 1.37 -5.08
C PRO A 44 -16.30 2.39 -4.59
N ASP A 45 -16.20 2.58 -3.26
CA ASP A 45 -15.29 3.56 -2.65
C ASP A 45 -13.82 3.16 -2.72
N GLN A 46 -13.53 1.90 -3.07
CA GLN A 46 -12.15 1.41 -3.16
C GLN A 46 -11.46 1.78 -4.47
N SER A 47 -12.24 2.13 -5.50
CA SER A 47 -11.68 2.42 -6.81
C SER A 47 -10.83 3.68 -6.78
N HIS A 48 -9.55 3.55 -7.12
CA HIS A 48 -8.61 4.66 -7.08
C HIS A 48 -7.45 4.47 -8.05
N MET A 49 -6.70 5.55 -8.27
CA MET A 49 -5.42 5.53 -8.95
C MET A 49 -4.43 6.45 -8.24
N HIS A 50 -3.15 6.31 -8.52
CA HIS A 50 -2.11 7.24 -8.11
C HIS A 50 -1.68 8.08 -9.31
N ARG A 51 -1.45 9.37 -9.07
CA ARG A 51 -1.12 10.30 -10.16
C ARG A 51 0.34 10.20 -10.59
N HIS A 52 1.25 10.12 -9.63
CA HIS A 52 2.70 10.21 -9.87
C HIS A 52 3.51 9.06 -9.30
N THR A 53 2.97 8.33 -8.34
CA THR A 53 3.73 7.27 -7.64
C THR A 53 3.60 5.94 -8.32
N VAL A 54 4.69 5.18 -8.30
CA VAL A 54 4.65 3.73 -8.50
C VAL A 54 4.54 3.08 -7.11
N GLU A 55 3.69 2.08 -6.99
CA GLU A 55 3.47 1.34 -5.74
C GLU A 55 3.83 -0.12 -5.94
N VAL A 56 4.76 -0.60 -5.11
CA VAL A 56 5.14 -2.01 -5.06
C VAL A 56 4.57 -2.61 -3.78
N ASN A 57 3.89 -3.73 -3.90
CA ASN A 57 3.24 -4.41 -2.79
C ASN A 57 3.70 -5.86 -2.73
N VAL A 58 4.14 -6.30 -1.55
CA VAL A 58 4.50 -7.70 -1.30
C VAL A 58 3.54 -8.27 -0.28
N VAL A 59 2.87 -9.38 -0.60
CA VAL A 59 1.99 -10.07 0.33
C VAL A 59 2.85 -10.89 1.29
N LEU A 60 2.88 -10.46 2.56
CA LEU A 60 3.67 -11.10 3.61
C LEU A 60 2.91 -12.22 4.31
N ASN A 61 1.60 -12.10 4.37
CA ASN A 61 0.70 -13.11 4.96
C ASN A 61 -0.71 -12.92 4.41
N GLY A 62 -1.53 -13.97 4.45
CA GLY A 62 -2.91 -13.90 3.98
C GLY A 62 -3.06 -13.89 2.48
N SER A 63 -4.11 -13.24 1.98
CA SER A 63 -4.43 -13.20 0.56
C SER A 63 -5.15 -11.92 0.16
N ILE A 64 -4.94 -11.50 -1.08
CA ILE A 64 -5.59 -10.35 -1.71
C ILE A 64 -6.10 -10.77 -3.08
N THR A 65 -7.33 -10.37 -3.38
CA THR A 65 -7.86 -10.38 -4.75
C THR A 65 -8.23 -8.95 -5.09
N LEU A 66 -7.79 -8.47 -6.23
CA LEU A 66 -8.08 -7.11 -6.70
C LEU A 66 -8.08 -7.06 -8.23
N LYS A 67 -8.64 -5.98 -8.76
CA LYS A 67 -8.50 -5.66 -10.19
C LYS A 67 -7.50 -4.53 -10.37
N ILE A 68 -6.64 -4.68 -11.36
CA ILE A 68 -5.76 -3.61 -11.86
C ILE A 68 -6.12 -3.41 -13.32
N ASN A 69 -6.62 -2.22 -13.67
CA ASN A 69 -7.13 -1.91 -15.01
C ASN A 69 -8.11 -2.98 -15.52
N ASP A 70 -9.07 -3.32 -14.67
CA ASP A 70 -10.14 -4.31 -14.92
C ASP A 70 -9.67 -5.77 -15.08
N VAL A 71 -8.40 -6.08 -14.85
CA VAL A 71 -7.88 -7.45 -14.84
C VAL A 71 -7.79 -7.94 -13.39
N GLU A 72 -8.47 -9.04 -13.10
CA GLU A 72 -8.48 -9.63 -11.76
C GLU A 72 -7.21 -10.42 -11.48
N HIS A 73 -6.67 -10.23 -10.27
CA HIS A 73 -5.51 -10.94 -9.75
C HIS A 73 -5.79 -11.47 -8.36
N SER A 74 -5.40 -12.71 -8.10
CA SER A 74 -5.44 -13.33 -6.77
C SER A 74 -4.02 -13.62 -6.33
N LEU A 75 -3.66 -13.09 -5.15
CA LEU A 75 -2.30 -13.12 -4.63
C LEU A 75 -2.30 -13.67 -3.21
N SER A 76 -1.24 -14.39 -2.88
CA SER A 76 -1.02 -14.95 -1.55
C SER A 76 0.43 -14.71 -1.11
N LYS A 77 0.78 -15.20 0.08
CA LYS A 77 2.10 -15.00 0.68
C LYS A 77 3.23 -15.25 -0.32
N GLY A 78 4.12 -14.28 -0.45
CA GLY A 78 5.26 -14.31 -1.35
C GLY A 78 5.00 -13.74 -2.74
N ASP A 79 3.76 -13.46 -3.08
CA ASP A 79 3.42 -12.80 -4.33
C ASP A 79 3.59 -11.28 -4.20
N PHE A 80 3.79 -10.61 -5.32
CA PHE A 80 3.84 -9.15 -5.35
C PHE A 80 2.99 -8.61 -6.49
N PHE A 81 2.61 -7.36 -6.37
CA PHE A 81 2.00 -6.61 -7.47
C PHE A 81 2.53 -5.18 -7.50
N VAL A 82 2.55 -4.62 -8.69
CA VAL A 82 3.02 -3.25 -8.93
C VAL A 82 1.91 -2.45 -9.58
N ILE A 83 1.67 -1.27 -9.03
CA ILE A 83 0.69 -0.33 -9.57
C ILE A 83 1.45 0.88 -10.09
N TRP A 84 1.48 1.04 -11.40
CA TRP A 84 2.08 2.19 -12.05
C TRP A 84 1.16 3.42 -11.97
N PRO A 85 1.70 4.63 -12.12
CA PRO A 85 0.86 5.82 -12.16
C PRO A 85 -0.29 5.69 -13.16
N GLU A 86 -1.47 6.19 -12.76
CA GLU A 86 -2.70 6.21 -13.56
C GLU A 86 -3.36 4.82 -13.77
N SER A 87 -2.78 3.75 -13.27
CA SER A 87 -3.47 2.46 -13.24
C SER A 87 -4.59 2.48 -12.20
N VAL A 88 -5.76 1.97 -12.58
CA VAL A 88 -6.94 1.93 -11.71
C VAL A 88 -6.97 0.63 -10.93
N VAL A 89 -7.04 0.75 -9.60
CA VAL A 89 -7.22 -0.38 -8.69
C VAL A 89 -8.66 -0.39 -8.21
N SER A 90 -9.28 -1.56 -8.21
CA SER A 90 -10.67 -1.72 -7.80
C SER A 90 -10.94 -3.13 -7.25
N ASP A 91 -12.14 -3.31 -6.68
CA ASP A 91 -12.67 -4.60 -6.23
C ASP A 91 -11.71 -5.36 -5.30
N ILE A 92 -11.19 -4.65 -4.29
CA ILE A 92 -10.23 -5.22 -3.34
C ILE A 92 -10.95 -6.14 -2.36
N THR A 93 -10.48 -7.39 -2.28
CA THR A 93 -10.91 -8.37 -1.28
C THR A 93 -9.68 -8.85 -0.53
N THR A 94 -9.75 -8.84 0.78
CA THR A 94 -8.68 -9.34 1.66
C THR A 94 -9.26 -10.27 2.72
N ASP A 95 -8.52 -11.33 3.03
CA ASP A 95 -8.85 -12.20 4.15
C ASP A 95 -8.39 -11.58 5.48
N PRO A 96 -8.93 -12.03 6.63
CA PRO A 96 -8.37 -11.66 7.94
C PRO A 96 -6.89 -11.99 8.02
N ASP A 97 -6.14 -11.23 8.82
CA ASP A 97 -4.70 -11.43 9.05
C ASP A 97 -3.82 -11.23 7.81
N THR A 98 -4.32 -10.58 6.78
CA THR A 98 -3.52 -10.21 5.62
C THR A 98 -2.52 -9.11 5.98
N GLU A 99 -1.26 -9.32 5.61
CA GLU A 99 -0.17 -8.35 5.81
C GLU A 99 0.52 -8.06 4.49
N VAL A 100 0.78 -6.78 4.25
CA VAL A 100 1.38 -6.30 3.00
C VAL A 100 2.48 -5.31 3.31
N LEU A 101 3.65 -5.50 2.70
CA LEU A 101 4.68 -4.48 2.64
C LEU A 101 4.41 -3.59 1.43
N VAL A 102 4.29 -2.29 1.65
CA VAL A 102 3.98 -1.31 0.62
C VAL A 102 5.14 -0.35 0.47
N VAL A 103 5.59 -0.16 -0.75
CA VAL A 103 6.63 0.83 -1.09
C VAL A 103 6.10 1.72 -2.20
N ARG A 104 6.09 3.03 -1.97
CA ARG A 104 5.73 4.03 -2.98
C ARG A 104 6.88 4.97 -3.26
N ALA A 105 7.06 5.35 -4.51
CA ALA A 105 8.08 6.31 -4.93
C ALA A 105 7.54 7.21 -6.05
N PRO A 106 7.76 8.53 -5.99
CA PRO A 106 8.29 9.31 -4.86
C PRO A 106 7.30 9.41 -3.69
N SER A 107 7.77 9.93 -2.54
CA SER A 107 6.89 10.24 -1.40
C SER A 107 6.29 11.62 -1.62
N VAL A 108 5.03 11.67 -2.04
CA VAL A 108 4.29 12.92 -2.33
C VAL A 108 2.92 12.90 -1.68
N ALA A 109 2.44 14.10 -1.34
CA ALA A 109 1.12 14.27 -0.74
C ALA A 109 0.02 14.20 -1.80
N ASN A 110 -1.17 13.74 -1.39
CA ASN A 110 -2.41 13.84 -2.17
C ASN A 110 -2.33 13.22 -3.57
N ASP A 111 -1.58 12.13 -3.70
CA ASP A 111 -1.37 11.47 -4.98
C ASP A 111 -2.49 10.48 -5.34
N LYS A 112 -3.22 9.99 -4.35
CA LYS A 112 -4.31 9.04 -4.53
C LYS A 112 -5.58 9.77 -4.98
N ILE A 113 -6.17 9.30 -6.07
CA ILE A 113 -7.36 9.91 -6.67
C ILE A 113 -8.47 8.85 -6.75
N PRO A 114 -9.67 9.13 -6.20
CA PRO A 114 -10.84 8.27 -6.42
C PRO A 114 -11.27 8.29 -7.90
N VAL A 115 -11.68 7.16 -8.38
CA VAL A 115 -12.20 7.02 -9.75
C VAL A 115 -13.46 6.19 -9.81
#